data_be9743a61fad5bc90b035d83c6633258
#
_entry.id   be9743a61fad5bc90b035d83c6633258
#
_cell.length_a   1.000
_cell.length_b   1.000
_cell.length_c   1.000
_cell.angle_alpha   90.00
_cell.angle_beta   90.00
_cell.angle_gamma   90.00
#
_symmetry.space_group_name_H-M   'P 1'
#
loop_
_entity.id
_entity.type
_entity.pdbx_description
1 polymer ?
#
loop_
_entity_poly.entity_id
_entity_poly.type
_entity_poly.pdbx_seq_one_letter_code
_entity_poly.pdbx_strand_id
1 'polypeptide(L)'
;MVWKDSVMVVYQGPPRWDGNKWINGDHFRLSGFPRGERLQDGVELARGLSGLDRSTDEYRIDTGANTPGGDLVAVSTGRREVSGQINILGSSPAEVRKHYRSWWRNHPEKEKGRLWFYTREGEPRYLSVVKTEGAGLFTNEQDPALLNRVTSMPWGWVSDHPYFFGFRTSHDLRHTGDGHFNAVFYNPSTVPEIYPDLYLPGGGKFQLSLGYGQPYFQTRPIPRGSTAKISFDPRKRTYVEKDSRGNYTNLWPLMLGRRPKISLEPETLNKFTVTLMEWTNNNDQRLDSDPRIVYTPEFMSWV
;
A
#
# COMPACT_ATOMS: atom_id res chain seq x y z
N MET A 1 30.96 -16.09 -8.85
CA MET A 1 30.22 -14.90 -8.36
C MET A 1 29.21 -15.40 -7.35
N VAL A 2 29.45 -15.17 -6.09
CA VAL A 2 28.61 -15.66 -4.98
C VAL A 2 27.50 -14.64 -4.77
N TRP A 3 26.28 -14.93 -5.15
CA TRP A 3 25.11 -14.14 -4.79
C TRP A 3 24.92 -14.26 -3.27
N LYS A 4 25.57 -13.38 -2.51
CA LYS A 4 25.38 -13.33 -1.07
C LYS A 4 24.03 -12.76 -0.66
N ASP A 5 23.35 -12.05 -1.57
CA ASP A 5 22.12 -11.31 -1.31
C ASP A 5 21.06 -11.67 -2.37
N SER A 6 20.44 -12.85 -2.19
CA SER A 6 19.34 -13.22 -3.06
C SER A 6 18.06 -12.50 -2.61
N VAL A 7 17.59 -11.58 -3.44
CA VAL A 7 16.26 -10.99 -3.30
C VAL A 7 15.21 -12.02 -3.69
N MET A 8 14.30 -12.29 -2.80
CA MET A 8 13.13 -13.11 -3.12
C MET A 8 12.02 -12.20 -3.64
N VAL A 9 11.54 -12.48 -4.84
CA VAL A 9 10.39 -11.81 -5.44
C VAL A 9 9.21 -12.77 -5.43
N VAL A 10 8.07 -12.30 -4.92
CA VAL A 10 6.83 -13.08 -4.85
C VAL A 10 5.70 -12.24 -5.45
N TYR A 11 5.00 -12.80 -6.43
CA TYR A 11 3.74 -12.22 -6.86
C TYR A 11 2.59 -12.87 -6.10
N GLN A 12 1.71 -12.04 -5.55
CA GLN A 12 0.46 -12.42 -4.91
C GLN A 12 -0.70 -11.89 -5.75
N GLY A 13 -1.54 -12.80 -6.23
CA GLY A 13 -2.75 -12.42 -6.94
C GLY A 13 -3.71 -11.63 -6.05
N PRO A 14 -4.68 -10.92 -6.65
CA PRO A 14 -5.68 -10.18 -5.90
C PRO A 14 -6.56 -11.12 -5.07
N PRO A 15 -7.12 -10.63 -3.95
CA PRO A 15 -8.15 -11.37 -3.22
C PRO A 15 -9.34 -11.66 -4.13
N ARG A 16 -9.93 -12.84 -3.98
CA ARG A 16 -11.10 -13.25 -4.77
C ARG A 16 -12.21 -13.78 -3.89
N TRP A 17 -13.44 -13.62 -4.32
CA TRP A 17 -14.60 -14.19 -3.67
C TRP A 17 -14.79 -15.63 -4.13
N ASP A 18 -14.84 -16.59 -3.21
CA ASP A 18 -15.01 -18.01 -3.51
C ASP A 18 -16.48 -18.47 -3.50
N GLY A 19 -17.42 -17.54 -3.35
CA GLY A 19 -18.85 -17.79 -3.18
C GLY A 19 -19.33 -17.72 -1.74
N ASN A 20 -18.41 -17.79 -0.76
CA ASN A 20 -18.74 -17.77 0.66
C ASN A 20 -17.87 -16.75 1.44
N LYS A 21 -16.61 -16.59 1.09
CA LYS A 21 -15.67 -15.68 1.75
C LYS A 21 -14.63 -15.12 0.79
N TRP A 22 -14.00 -14.03 1.19
CA TRP A 22 -12.81 -13.54 0.51
C TRP A 22 -11.61 -14.43 0.85
N ILE A 23 -10.96 -14.95 -0.17
CA ILE A 23 -9.70 -15.69 -0.07
C ILE A 23 -8.58 -14.86 -0.69
N ASN A 24 -7.38 -14.99 -0.14
CA ASN A 24 -6.20 -14.39 -0.75
C ASN A 24 -5.93 -15.02 -2.11
N GLY A 25 -5.38 -14.23 -3.04
CA GLY A 25 -4.89 -14.75 -4.30
C GLY A 25 -3.72 -15.73 -4.11
N ASP A 26 -3.46 -16.51 -5.14
CA ASP A 26 -2.34 -17.48 -5.12
C ASP A 26 -1.01 -16.73 -5.03
N HIS A 27 0.00 -17.35 -4.41
CA HIS A 27 1.34 -16.82 -4.31
C HIS A 27 2.26 -17.55 -5.29
N PHE A 28 3.02 -16.77 -6.05
CA PHE A 28 4.02 -17.28 -7.00
C PHE A 28 5.39 -16.76 -6.59
N ARG A 29 6.26 -17.63 -6.13
CA ARG A 29 7.65 -17.29 -5.85
C ARG A 29 8.41 -17.22 -7.17
N LEU A 30 8.74 -16.02 -7.58
CA LEU A 30 9.33 -15.74 -8.89
C LEU A 30 10.86 -15.83 -8.88
N SER A 31 11.49 -15.53 -7.73
CA SER A 31 12.96 -15.61 -7.58
C SER A 31 13.35 -15.86 -6.12
N GLY A 32 14.67 -15.96 -5.87
CA GLY A 32 15.22 -16.14 -4.53
C GLY A 32 15.16 -17.59 -4.06
N PHE A 33 15.22 -18.55 -4.99
CA PHE A 33 15.33 -19.97 -4.66
C PHE A 33 16.68 -20.28 -3.99
N PRO A 34 16.73 -21.30 -3.09
CA PRO A 34 17.98 -21.74 -2.52
C PRO A 34 19.05 -22.02 -3.59
N ARG A 35 20.31 -21.83 -3.23
CA ARG A 35 21.43 -21.93 -4.18
C ARG A 35 21.47 -23.34 -4.78
N GLY A 36 21.42 -23.41 -6.11
CA GLY A 36 21.45 -24.67 -6.86
C GLY A 36 20.08 -25.30 -7.09
N GLU A 37 19.02 -24.80 -6.46
CA GLU A 37 17.67 -25.22 -6.76
C GLU A 37 17.10 -24.40 -7.91
N ARG A 38 16.71 -25.05 -8.99
CA ARG A 38 15.84 -24.48 -10.01
C ARG A 38 14.42 -24.92 -9.75
N LEU A 39 13.49 -24.05 -10.02
CA LEU A 39 12.09 -24.45 -9.97
C LEU A 39 11.89 -25.58 -11.03
N GLN A 40 11.42 -26.72 -10.58
CA GLN A 40 11.07 -27.83 -11.49
C GLN A 40 9.63 -27.73 -11.96
N ASP A 41 8.80 -27.04 -11.19
CA ASP A 41 7.35 -26.94 -11.38
C ASP A 41 6.82 -25.60 -10.87
N GLY A 42 6.12 -24.86 -11.71
CA GLY A 42 5.52 -23.55 -11.37
C GLY A 42 5.94 -22.39 -12.27
N VAL A 43 5.97 -21.18 -11.71
CA VAL A 43 6.30 -19.94 -12.43
C VAL A 43 7.52 -19.28 -11.78
N GLU A 44 8.51 -18.94 -12.59
CA GLU A 44 9.74 -18.25 -12.15
C GLU A 44 10.10 -17.09 -13.08
N LEU A 45 10.94 -16.17 -12.62
CA LEU A 45 11.58 -15.17 -13.47
C LEU A 45 12.69 -15.82 -14.29
N ALA A 46 12.60 -15.66 -15.61
CA ALA A 46 13.67 -16.09 -16.53
C ALA A 46 14.91 -15.20 -16.41
N ARG A 47 14.69 -13.90 -16.13
CA ARG A 47 15.72 -12.85 -15.96
C ARG A 47 15.25 -11.88 -14.88
N GLY A 48 16.15 -10.95 -14.49
CA GLY A 48 15.82 -9.85 -13.57
C GLY A 48 14.67 -8.98 -14.08
N LEU A 49 14.10 -8.22 -13.15
CA LEU A 49 13.08 -7.22 -13.44
C LEU A 49 13.73 -5.89 -13.79
N SER A 50 13.13 -5.15 -14.72
CA SER A 50 13.44 -3.75 -15.03
C SER A 50 12.34 -2.84 -14.48
N GLY A 51 12.62 -1.53 -14.36
CA GLY A 51 11.65 -0.53 -13.87
C GLY A 51 11.51 -0.50 -12.34
N LEU A 52 12.42 -1.15 -11.60
CA LEU A 52 12.44 -1.13 -10.14
C LEU A 52 13.15 0.11 -9.57
N ASP A 53 13.96 0.78 -10.38
CA ASP A 53 14.64 2.00 -10.00
C ASP A 53 13.66 3.16 -9.81
N ARG A 54 14.05 4.39 -10.02
CA ARG A 54 13.13 5.52 -9.89
C ARG A 54 12.03 5.46 -10.94
N SER A 55 10.80 5.77 -10.53
CA SER A 55 9.74 6.15 -11.47
C SER A 55 10.15 7.40 -12.22
N THR A 56 9.67 7.54 -13.45
CA THR A 56 9.95 8.72 -14.27
C THR A 56 9.27 9.94 -13.66
N ASP A 57 10.04 10.98 -13.36
CA ASP A 57 9.49 12.27 -12.96
C ASP A 57 9.07 13.04 -14.22
N GLU A 58 7.87 13.55 -14.21
CA GLU A 58 7.32 14.42 -15.25
C GLU A 58 7.46 15.86 -14.80
N TYR A 59 8.18 16.65 -15.58
CA TYR A 59 8.40 18.06 -15.31
C TYR A 59 7.42 18.90 -16.12
N ARG A 60 6.63 19.71 -15.45
CA ARG A 60 5.84 20.75 -16.11
C ARG A 60 6.60 22.07 -16.08
N ILE A 61 7.01 22.49 -17.28
CA ILE A 61 7.74 23.75 -17.50
C ILE A 61 6.76 24.72 -18.20
N ASP A 62 6.59 25.91 -17.63
CA ASP A 62 5.83 26.98 -18.24
C ASP A 62 6.79 27.93 -18.95
N THR A 63 6.60 28.11 -20.25
CA THR A 63 7.44 28.98 -21.10
C THR A 63 6.68 30.24 -21.49
N GLY A 64 7.08 31.37 -20.96
CA GLY A 64 6.53 32.66 -21.38
C GLY A 64 6.89 32.99 -22.85
N ALA A 65 5.97 33.60 -23.58
CA ALA A 65 6.09 33.84 -25.05
C ALA A 65 7.34 34.66 -25.47
N ASN A 66 8.00 35.36 -24.55
CA ASN A 66 9.16 36.22 -24.82
C ASN A 66 10.31 36.05 -23.83
N THR A 67 10.33 34.99 -23.05
CA THR A 67 11.38 34.72 -22.05
C THR A 67 12.24 33.55 -22.50
N PRO A 68 13.57 33.70 -22.64
CA PRO A 68 14.44 32.56 -22.91
C PRO A 68 14.46 31.63 -21.69
N GLY A 69 14.09 30.36 -21.89
CA GLY A 69 13.97 29.37 -20.83
C GLY A 69 12.53 29.17 -20.38
N GLY A 70 12.33 28.45 -19.29
CA GLY A 70 11.02 28.20 -18.69
C GLY A 70 11.13 28.00 -17.19
N ASP A 71 10.08 28.32 -16.49
CA ASP A 71 9.95 28.11 -15.05
C ASP A 71 9.40 26.71 -14.75
N LEU A 72 10.07 26.00 -13.86
CA LEU A 72 9.58 24.70 -13.38
C LEU A 72 8.37 24.93 -12.46
N VAL A 73 7.18 24.64 -12.96
CA VAL A 73 5.91 24.88 -12.26
C VAL A 73 5.53 23.70 -11.37
N ALA A 74 5.79 22.49 -11.82
CA ALA A 74 5.47 21.27 -11.08
C ALA A 74 6.36 20.10 -11.46
N VAL A 75 6.60 19.23 -10.49
CA VAL A 75 7.18 17.90 -10.70
C VAL A 75 6.15 16.89 -10.23
N SER A 76 5.77 15.96 -11.09
CA SER A 76 4.91 14.84 -10.73
C SER A 76 5.64 13.54 -10.98
N THR A 77 5.52 12.61 -10.04
CA THR A 77 6.07 11.28 -10.22
C THR A 77 5.03 10.41 -10.91
N GLY A 78 5.38 9.93 -12.10
CA GLY A 78 4.49 9.13 -12.94
C GLY A 78 4.25 7.71 -12.37
N ARG A 79 3.41 6.96 -13.06
CA ARG A 79 3.18 5.54 -12.76
C ARG A 79 4.49 4.75 -12.88
N ARG A 80 4.59 3.65 -12.13
CA ARG A 80 5.73 2.75 -12.22
C ARG A 80 5.40 1.56 -13.12
N GLU A 81 6.26 1.29 -14.08
CA GLU A 81 6.15 0.14 -14.96
C GLU A 81 7.29 -0.83 -14.64
N VAL A 82 6.93 -2.08 -14.35
CA VAL A 82 7.88 -3.16 -14.07
C VAL A 82 7.72 -4.22 -15.15
N SER A 83 8.81 -4.61 -15.77
CA SER A 83 8.79 -5.62 -16.82
C SER A 83 9.87 -6.66 -16.63
N GLY A 84 9.64 -7.84 -17.19
CA GLY A 84 10.56 -8.95 -17.15
C GLY A 84 10.13 -10.08 -18.06
N GLN A 85 10.76 -11.22 -17.89
CA GLN A 85 10.41 -12.45 -18.59
C GLN A 85 10.17 -13.53 -17.56
N ILE A 86 9.15 -14.34 -17.76
CA ILE A 86 8.80 -15.47 -16.90
C ILE A 86 8.93 -16.80 -17.65
N ASN A 87 9.27 -17.84 -16.90
CA ASN A 87 9.18 -19.22 -17.32
C ASN A 87 7.99 -19.87 -16.60
N ILE A 88 7.30 -20.74 -17.29
CA ILE A 88 6.30 -21.62 -16.69
C ILE A 88 6.74 -23.05 -16.95
N LEU A 89 6.98 -23.77 -15.88
CA LEU A 89 7.58 -25.10 -15.88
C LEU A 89 6.60 -26.13 -15.33
N GLY A 90 6.70 -27.35 -15.79
CA GLY A 90 5.93 -28.48 -15.27
C GLY A 90 6.55 -29.80 -15.66
N SER A 91 6.29 -30.86 -14.90
CA SER A 91 6.76 -32.23 -15.18
C SER A 91 6.07 -32.83 -16.40
N SER A 92 4.95 -32.25 -16.82
CA SER A 92 4.17 -32.64 -17.98
C SER A 92 3.51 -31.43 -18.65
N PRO A 93 3.10 -31.57 -19.95
CA PRO A 93 2.33 -30.54 -20.63
C PRO A 93 1.01 -30.18 -19.92
N ALA A 94 0.41 -31.11 -19.21
CA ALA A 94 -0.80 -30.90 -18.43
C ALA A 94 -0.57 -29.99 -17.25
N GLU A 95 0.56 -30.14 -16.55
CA GLU A 95 0.94 -29.26 -15.43
C GLU A 95 1.33 -27.86 -15.91
N VAL A 96 2.07 -27.75 -17.01
CA VAL A 96 2.34 -26.44 -17.61
C VAL A 96 1.04 -25.69 -17.90
N ARG A 97 0.05 -26.34 -18.53
CA ARG A 97 -1.27 -25.74 -18.78
C ARG A 97 -1.99 -25.34 -17.48
N LYS A 98 -1.86 -26.16 -16.41
CA LYS A 98 -2.43 -25.83 -15.10
C LYS A 98 -1.79 -24.56 -14.52
N HIS A 99 -0.44 -24.47 -14.51
CA HIS A 99 0.27 -23.29 -14.03
C HIS A 99 0.01 -22.06 -14.88
N TYR A 100 -0.03 -22.22 -16.20
CA TYR A 100 -0.37 -21.15 -17.13
C TYR A 100 -1.77 -20.59 -16.85
N ARG A 101 -2.79 -21.44 -16.68
CA ARG A 101 -4.15 -21.02 -16.34
C ARG A 101 -4.21 -20.36 -14.94
N SER A 102 -3.48 -20.91 -13.95
CA SER A 102 -3.39 -20.31 -12.62
C SER A 102 -2.74 -18.93 -12.67
N TRP A 103 -1.65 -18.79 -13.42
CA TRP A 103 -0.97 -17.51 -13.61
C TRP A 103 -1.91 -16.45 -14.18
N TRP A 104 -2.60 -16.75 -15.29
CA TRP A 104 -3.56 -15.84 -15.90
C TRP A 104 -4.74 -15.50 -15.01
N ARG A 105 -5.30 -16.47 -14.31
CA ARG A 105 -6.41 -16.26 -13.38
C ARG A 105 -6.05 -15.30 -12.25
N ASN A 106 -4.79 -15.23 -11.84
CA ASN A 106 -4.31 -14.34 -10.80
C ASN A 106 -3.88 -12.96 -11.32
N HIS A 107 -4.07 -12.68 -12.62
CA HIS A 107 -3.81 -11.39 -13.24
C HIS A 107 -5.05 -10.85 -13.97
N PRO A 108 -6.17 -10.61 -13.26
CA PRO A 108 -7.34 -9.98 -13.86
C PRO A 108 -7.03 -8.54 -14.28
N GLU A 109 -7.83 -7.99 -15.19
CA GLU A 109 -7.56 -6.68 -15.79
C GLU A 109 -7.74 -5.48 -14.84
N LYS A 110 -8.65 -5.60 -13.88
CA LYS A 110 -9.06 -4.47 -13.02
C LYS A 110 -8.65 -4.61 -11.56
N GLU A 111 -8.28 -5.80 -11.13
CA GLU A 111 -7.97 -6.07 -9.74
C GLU A 111 -6.47 -6.08 -9.52
N LYS A 112 -6.04 -5.42 -8.45
CA LYS A 112 -4.61 -5.27 -8.14
C LYS A 112 -4.09 -6.46 -7.36
N GLY A 113 -3.04 -7.08 -7.88
CA GLY A 113 -2.16 -7.98 -7.14
C GLY A 113 -1.07 -7.22 -6.40
N ARG A 114 -0.16 -7.95 -5.77
CA ARG A 114 1.00 -7.40 -5.08
C ARG A 114 2.27 -8.08 -5.55
N LEU A 115 3.24 -7.29 -5.93
CA LEU A 115 4.59 -7.76 -6.23
C LEU A 115 5.47 -7.46 -5.02
N TRP A 116 5.81 -8.49 -4.26
CA TRP A 116 6.59 -8.41 -3.02
C TRP A 116 8.06 -8.59 -3.28
N PHE A 117 8.88 -7.82 -2.57
CA PHE A 117 10.32 -7.87 -2.55
C PHE A 117 10.79 -8.14 -1.12
N TYR A 118 11.47 -9.25 -0.93
CA TYR A 118 12.06 -9.65 0.36
C TYR A 118 13.57 -9.53 0.23
N THR A 119 14.15 -8.65 1.01
CA THR A 119 15.61 -8.48 1.13
C THR A 119 16.08 -9.08 2.45
N ARG A 120 17.35 -9.39 2.54
CA ARG A 120 17.93 -9.94 3.77
C ARG A 120 18.03 -8.88 4.88
N GLU A 121 18.20 -7.63 4.51
CA GLU A 121 18.57 -6.53 5.41
C GLU A 121 17.42 -5.57 5.72
N GLY A 122 16.30 -5.69 5.02
CA GLY A 122 15.18 -4.77 5.15
C GLY A 122 13.84 -5.45 5.38
N GLU A 123 12.86 -4.66 5.78
CA GLU A 123 11.48 -5.12 5.83
C GLU A 123 10.96 -5.38 4.41
N PRO A 124 10.11 -6.40 4.23
CA PRO A 124 9.48 -6.68 2.93
C PRO A 124 8.69 -5.47 2.42
N ARG A 125 8.86 -5.18 1.14
CA ARG A 125 8.15 -4.10 0.44
C ARG A 125 7.37 -4.65 -0.72
N TYR A 126 6.28 -3.99 -1.11
CA TYR A 126 5.48 -4.43 -2.25
C TYR A 126 5.03 -3.26 -3.12
N LEU A 127 4.80 -3.57 -4.39
CA LEU A 127 4.06 -2.72 -5.32
C LEU A 127 2.65 -3.28 -5.49
N SER A 128 1.66 -2.40 -5.53
CA SER A 128 0.29 -2.75 -5.90
C SER A 128 0.16 -2.66 -7.41
N VAL A 129 -0.03 -3.78 -8.10
CA VAL A 129 0.17 -3.87 -9.54
C VAL A 129 -1.00 -4.51 -10.28
N VAL A 130 -1.23 -4.07 -11.51
CA VAL A 130 -2.03 -4.78 -12.51
C VAL A 130 -1.13 -5.20 -13.68
N LYS A 131 -1.54 -6.19 -14.48
CA LYS A 131 -0.80 -6.56 -15.68
C LYS A 131 -0.82 -5.43 -16.72
N THR A 132 0.26 -5.27 -17.49
CA THR A 132 0.29 -4.34 -18.64
C THR A 132 -0.45 -4.93 -19.84
N GLU A 133 -0.87 -4.07 -20.75
CA GLU A 133 -1.28 -4.48 -22.09
C GLU A 133 -0.12 -5.18 -22.80
N GLY A 134 -0.41 -6.23 -23.55
CA GLY A 134 0.62 -7.02 -24.25
C GLY A 134 1.40 -7.99 -23.37
N ALA A 135 1.18 -8.03 -22.04
CA ALA A 135 1.77 -9.08 -21.21
C ALA A 135 1.34 -10.47 -21.69
N GLY A 136 2.30 -11.38 -21.77
CA GLY A 136 2.05 -12.77 -22.15
C GLY A 136 1.77 -13.01 -23.64
N LEU A 137 2.02 -12.04 -24.50
CA LEU A 137 1.99 -12.29 -25.94
C LEU A 137 3.21 -13.13 -26.35
N PHE A 138 2.92 -14.33 -26.86
CA PHE A 138 3.98 -15.19 -27.38
C PHE A 138 4.48 -14.62 -28.70
N THR A 139 5.78 -14.43 -28.79
CA THR A 139 6.45 -14.08 -30.05
C THR A 139 6.93 -15.32 -30.80
N ASN A 140 6.85 -16.51 -30.17
CA ASN A 140 7.28 -17.76 -30.76
C ASN A 140 6.06 -18.62 -31.15
N GLU A 141 6.09 -19.15 -32.35
CA GLU A 141 5.04 -20.00 -32.96
C GLU A 141 4.90 -21.39 -32.32
N GLN A 142 5.60 -21.67 -31.21
CA GLN A 142 5.55 -22.96 -30.54
C GLN A 142 4.30 -23.08 -29.67
N ASP A 143 3.51 -24.11 -29.92
CA ASP A 143 2.33 -24.43 -29.10
C ASP A 143 2.76 -24.83 -27.68
N PRO A 144 2.46 -24.03 -26.64
CA PRO A 144 2.78 -24.38 -25.26
C PRO A 144 2.12 -25.69 -24.81
N ALA A 145 1.07 -26.14 -25.51
CA ALA A 145 0.36 -27.38 -25.18
C ALA A 145 1.19 -28.66 -25.40
N LEU A 146 2.22 -28.56 -26.23
CA LEU A 146 3.10 -29.68 -26.56
C LEU A 146 4.40 -29.70 -25.77
N LEU A 147 4.67 -28.66 -25.01
CA LEU A 147 5.95 -28.48 -24.30
C LEU A 147 5.77 -28.64 -22.79
N ASN A 148 6.79 -29.20 -22.14
CA ASN A 148 6.85 -29.27 -20.68
C ASN A 148 7.26 -27.93 -20.05
N ARG A 149 7.41 -26.87 -20.84
CA ARG A 149 7.80 -25.55 -20.40
C ARG A 149 7.39 -24.46 -21.37
N VAL A 150 7.09 -23.30 -20.83
CA VAL A 150 7.02 -22.01 -21.54
C VAL A 150 8.21 -21.21 -21.08
N THR A 151 9.05 -20.74 -21.99
CA THR A 151 10.28 -20.02 -21.63
C THR A 151 10.25 -18.60 -22.17
N SER A 152 10.80 -17.68 -21.37
CA SER A 152 10.99 -16.27 -21.77
C SER A 152 9.72 -15.55 -22.24
N MET A 153 8.57 -15.90 -21.62
CA MET A 153 7.33 -15.19 -21.89
C MET A 153 7.44 -13.74 -21.38
N PRO A 154 7.30 -12.73 -22.26
CA PRO A 154 7.31 -11.35 -21.84
C PRO A 154 6.19 -11.08 -20.83
N TRP A 155 6.50 -10.38 -19.77
CA TRP A 155 5.50 -10.03 -18.76
C TRP A 155 5.76 -8.64 -18.19
N GLY A 156 4.69 -7.92 -17.91
CA GLY A 156 4.79 -6.60 -17.34
C GLY A 156 3.68 -6.32 -16.34
N TRP A 157 4.00 -5.44 -15.41
CA TRP A 157 3.09 -4.91 -14.42
C TRP A 157 3.15 -3.39 -14.43
N VAL A 158 2.04 -2.76 -14.14
CA VAL A 158 1.96 -1.32 -13.91
C VAL A 158 1.38 -1.06 -12.54
N SER A 159 2.00 -0.15 -11.81
CA SER A 159 1.50 0.42 -10.56
C SER A 159 1.09 1.86 -10.81
N ASP A 160 -0.15 2.20 -10.49
CA ASP A 160 -0.64 3.58 -10.50
C ASP A 160 -0.05 4.41 -9.36
N HIS A 161 0.54 3.76 -8.37
CA HIS A 161 1.26 4.38 -7.27
C HIS A 161 2.77 4.14 -7.46
N PRO A 162 3.58 5.19 -7.58
CA PRO A 162 4.99 5.04 -7.95
C PRO A 162 5.88 4.45 -6.85
N TYR A 163 5.41 4.45 -5.61
CA TYR A 163 6.19 4.09 -4.43
C TYR A 163 5.91 2.65 -3.98
N PHE A 164 6.90 2.07 -3.29
CA PHE A 164 6.77 0.77 -2.63
C PHE A 164 6.11 0.95 -1.27
N PHE A 165 5.25 0.03 -0.92
CA PHE A 165 4.58 0.00 0.37
C PHE A 165 5.30 -0.96 1.32
N GLY A 166 5.46 -0.55 2.58
CA GLY A 166 5.82 -1.43 3.68
C GLY A 166 4.59 -2.08 4.34
N PHE A 167 4.80 -2.69 5.47
CA PHE A 167 3.70 -3.19 6.28
C PHE A 167 2.92 -2.05 6.93
N ARG A 168 1.61 -2.25 7.00
CA ARG A 168 0.75 -1.32 7.71
C ARG A 168 1.10 -1.32 9.20
N THR A 169 1.45 -0.16 9.73
CA THR A 169 1.89 0.04 11.10
C THR A 169 0.82 0.75 11.92
N SER A 170 0.68 0.37 13.18
CA SER A 170 -0.27 0.95 14.12
C SER A 170 0.43 1.33 15.41
N HIS A 171 0.15 2.54 15.91
CA HIS A 171 0.64 3.03 17.21
C HIS A 171 -0.55 3.48 18.06
N ASP A 172 -0.67 2.93 19.25
CA ASP A 172 -1.65 3.37 20.23
C ASP A 172 -1.19 4.69 20.86
N LEU A 173 -2.12 5.63 20.99
CA LEU A 173 -1.87 6.90 21.66
C LEU A 173 -2.10 6.69 23.16
N ARG A 174 -1.06 6.83 23.95
CA ARG A 174 -1.12 6.62 25.39
C ARG A 174 -1.65 7.85 26.13
N HIS A 175 -2.52 7.64 27.08
CA HIS A 175 -3.01 8.70 27.97
C HIS A 175 -1.86 9.28 28.80
N THR A 176 -1.70 10.59 28.77
CA THR A 176 -0.62 11.32 29.45
C THR A 176 -1.10 12.21 30.59
N GLY A 177 -2.39 12.17 30.94
CA GLY A 177 -3.05 13.06 31.90
C GLY A 177 -3.89 14.13 31.19
N ASP A 178 -4.75 14.82 31.94
CA ASP A 178 -5.59 15.93 31.48
C ASP A 178 -6.36 15.69 30.16
N GLY A 179 -6.74 14.42 29.90
CA GLY A 179 -7.45 14.04 28.69
C GLY A 179 -6.62 14.01 27.41
N HIS A 180 -5.29 14.16 27.52
CA HIS A 180 -4.40 14.07 26.37
C HIS A 180 -3.93 12.64 26.09
N PHE A 181 -3.92 12.28 24.80
CA PHE A 181 -3.40 11.02 24.30
C PHE A 181 -2.28 11.31 23.29
N ASN A 182 -1.09 10.78 23.53
CA ASN A 182 0.10 11.04 22.75
C ASN A 182 0.73 9.75 22.23
N ALA A 183 1.27 9.82 21.00
CA ALA A 183 2.21 8.84 20.47
C ALA A 183 3.44 9.56 19.91
N VAL A 184 4.62 8.95 20.15
CA VAL A 184 5.86 9.33 19.47
C VAL A 184 6.37 8.07 18.78
N PHE A 185 6.58 8.13 17.49
CA PHE A 185 6.98 6.97 16.70
C PHE A 185 7.86 7.39 15.53
N TYR A 186 8.76 6.50 15.15
CA TYR A 186 9.61 6.71 13.98
C TYR A 186 8.85 6.32 12.70
N ASN A 187 8.88 7.21 11.70
CA ASN A 187 8.35 6.92 10.37
C ASN A 187 9.51 6.52 9.44
N PRO A 188 9.63 5.25 9.05
CA PRO A 188 10.72 4.78 8.19
C PRO A 188 10.53 5.11 6.72
N SER A 189 9.45 5.78 6.34
CA SER A 189 9.17 6.15 4.94
C SER A 189 10.26 7.06 4.39
N THR A 190 10.60 6.87 3.13
CA THR A 190 11.50 7.78 2.39
C THR A 190 10.75 8.76 1.48
N VAL A 191 9.43 8.63 1.42
CA VAL A 191 8.55 9.46 0.61
C VAL A 191 7.95 10.57 1.47
N PRO A 192 7.96 11.83 1.01
CA PRO A 192 7.26 12.91 1.70
C PRO A 192 5.75 12.72 1.62
N GLU A 193 5.05 13.34 2.57
CA GLU A 193 3.58 13.41 2.59
C GLU A 193 2.86 12.06 2.79
N ILE A 194 3.32 11.21 3.70
CA ILE A 194 2.55 10.06 4.15
C ILE A 194 1.40 10.52 5.03
N TYR A 195 0.19 10.14 4.65
CA TYR A 195 -1.02 10.53 5.37
C TYR A 195 -1.53 9.38 6.24
N PRO A 196 -1.54 9.52 7.57
CA PRO A 196 -2.06 8.49 8.46
C PRO A 196 -3.60 8.47 8.48
N ASP A 197 -4.12 7.38 9.02
CA ASP A 197 -5.50 7.25 9.46
C ASP A 197 -5.52 7.28 11.00
N LEU A 198 -6.42 8.05 11.60
CA LEU A 198 -6.67 8.08 13.03
C LEU A 198 -7.94 7.28 13.35
N TYR A 199 -7.85 6.38 14.30
CA TYR A 199 -8.96 5.63 14.83
C TYR A 199 -9.26 6.10 16.26
N LEU A 200 -10.48 6.56 16.50
CA LEU A 200 -10.96 7.07 17.78
C LEU A 200 -12.00 6.09 18.34
N PRO A 201 -11.85 5.65 19.58
CA PRO A 201 -12.78 4.73 20.22
C PRO A 201 -14.06 5.42 20.62
N GLY A 202 -15.10 4.62 20.89
CA GLY A 202 -16.32 5.10 21.52
C GLY A 202 -16.12 5.50 22.98
N GLY A 203 -17.04 6.30 23.48
CA GLY A 203 -17.05 6.78 24.86
C GLY A 203 -16.65 8.25 25.04
N GLY A 204 -16.24 8.94 23.97
CA GLY A 204 -15.78 10.33 24.07
C GLY A 204 -15.98 11.20 22.86
N LYS A 205 -15.78 12.49 23.05
CA LYS A 205 -15.65 13.52 22.00
C LYS A 205 -14.21 14.02 21.97
N PHE A 206 -13.59 14.03 20.82
CA PHE A 206 -12.17 14.29 20.67
C PHE A 206 -11.91 15.57 19.88
N GLN A 207 -10.81 16.22 20.25
CA GLN A 207 -10.22 17.33 19.52
C GLN A 207 -8.82 16.97 19.03
N LEU A 208 -8.56 17.26 17.77
CA LEU A 208 -7.23 17.25 17.18
C LEU A 208 -6.72 18.68 17.11
N SER A 209 -5.56 18.93 17.69
CA SER A 209 -4.81 20.16 17.50
C SER A 209 -3.73 19.92 16.44
N LEU A 210 -3.71 20.79 15.43
CA LEU A 210 -2.73 20.73 14.33
C LEU A 210 -1.47 21.54 14.61
N GLY A 211 -1.23 21.91 15.88
CA GLY A 211 -0.13 22.75 16.30
C GLY A 211 -0.57 24.13 16.78
N TYR A 212 0.38 24.93 17.29
CA TYR A 212 0.12 26.25 17.87
C TYR A 212 -0.46 27.19 16.81
N GLY A 213 -1.63 27.80 17.10
CA GLY A 213 -2.30 28.73 16.18
C GLY A 213 -2.98 28.10 14.97
N GLN A 214 -2.95 26.79 14.82
CA GLN A 214 -3.64 26.10 13.73
C GLN A 214 -5.10 25.80 14.10
N PRO A 215 -6.00 25.75 13.10
CA PRO A 215 -7.39 25.37 13.33
C PRO A 215 -7.45 23.94 13.89
N TYR A 216 -8.29 23.76 14.87
CA TYR A 216 -8.56 22.44 15.43
C TYR A 216 -9.73 21.77 14.72
N PHE A 217 -9.74 20.46 14.79
CA PHE A 217 -10.84 19.62 14.35
C PHE A 217 -11.49 18.96 15.57
N GLN A 218 -12.82 18.95 15.63
CA GLN A 218 -13.56 18.26 16.68
C GLN A 218 -14.47 17.19 16.09
N THR A 219 -14.53 16.04 16.75
CA THR A 219 -15.50 15.01 16.45
C THR A 219 -16.84 15.37 17.11
N ARG A 220 -17.92 14.74 16.67
CA ARG A 220 -19.09 14.58 17.52
C ARG A 220 -18.79 13.58 18.64
N PRO A 221 -19.62 13.49 19.72
CA PRO A 221 -19.54 12.40 20.66
C PRO A 221 -19.67 11.04 19.96
N ILE A 222 -18.69 10.15 20.15
CA ILE A 222 -18.67 8.81 19.56
C ILE A 222 -19.33 7.86 20.56
N PRO A 223 -20.46 7.22 20.21
CA PRO A 223 -21.15 6.29 21.10
C PRO A 223 -20.26 5.11 21.48
N ARG A 224 -20.50 4.52 22.66
CA ARG A 224 -19.84 3.28 23.07
C ARG A 224 -20.13 2.15 22.09
N GLY A 225 -19.14 1.28 21.91
CA GLY A 225 -19.19 0.20 20.93
C GLY A 225 -19.00 0.66 19.48
N SER A 226 -18.91 1.98 19.25
CA SER A 226 -18.59 2.55 17.94
C SER A 226 -17.12 2.90 17.83
N THR A 227 -16.61 3.05 16.61
CA THR A 227 -15.25 3.53 16.33
C THR A 227 -15.31 4.53 15.19
N ALA A 228 -14.71 5.69 15.36
CA ALA A 228 -14.56 6.65 14.28
C ALA A 228 -13.19 6.52 13.61
N LYS A 229 -13.19 6.61 12.28
CA LYS A 229 -11.98 6.66 11.46
C LYS A 229 -11.90 8.02 10.77
N ILE A 230 -10.76 8.68 10.88
CA ILE A 230 -10.44 9.93 10.20
C ILE A 230 -9.23 9.68 9.31
N SER A 231 -9.38 9.90 8.00
CA SER A 231 -8.24 9.86 7.06
C SER A 231 -7.72 11.26 6.80
N PHE A 232 -6.41 11.45 6.96
CA PHE A 232 -5.76 12.73 6.66
C PHE A 232 -5.35 12.85 5.18
N ASP A 233 -5.45 11.77 4.40
CA ASP A 233 -5.15 11.78 2.97
C ASP A 233 -6.09 12.76 2.23
N PRO A 234 -5.56 13.81 1.58
CA PRO A 234 -6.36 14.82 0.90
C PRO A 234 -7.19 14.25 -0.27
N ARG A 235 -6.81 13.09 -0.79
CA ARG A 235 -7.52 12.39 -1.86
C ARG A 235 -8.72 11.61 -1.34
N LYS A 236 -8.75 11.31 -0.03
CA LYS A 236 -9.82 10.57 0.63
C LYS A 236 -10.66 11.51 1.47
N ARG A 237 -11.97 11.49 1.32
CA ARG A 237 -12.90 12.27 2.15
C ARG A 237 -13.49 11.35 3.21
N THR A 238 -12.68 10.97 4.20
CA THR A 238 -13.10 9.93 5.13
C THR A 238 -13.13 10.44 6.56
N TYR A 239 -14.32 10.75 7.05
CA TYR A 239 -14.67 10.69 8.46
C TYR A 239 -15.85 9.74 8.56
N VAL A 240 -15.60 8.54 9.03
CA VAL A 240 -16.55 7.43 9.03
C VAL A 240 -16.64 6.87 10.43
N GLU A 241 -17.85 6.65 10.90
CA GLU A 241 -18.12 5.91 12.13
C GLU A 241 -18.61 4.51 11.78
N LYS A 242 -18.05 3.52 12.46
CA LYS A 242 -18.53 2.14 12.45
C LYS A 242 -19.24 1.88 13.76
N ASP A 243 -20.52 1.55 13.72
CA ASP A 243 -21.31 1.23 14.90
C ASP A 243 -21.02 -0.18 15.45
N SER A 244 -21.57 -0.51 16.61
CA SER A 244 -21.44 -1.83 17.25
C SER A 244 -21.99 -2.99 16.42
N ARG A 245 -22.86 -2.72 15.44
CA ARG A 245 -23.43 -3.71 14.52
C ARG A 245 -22.61 -3.85 13.24
N GLY A 246 -21.56 -3.04 13.07
CA GLY A 246 -20.69 -3.06 11.90
C GLY A 246 -21.12 -2.15 10.74
N ASN A 247 -22.20 -1.36 10.91
CA ASN A 247 -22.65 -0.42 9.88
C ASN A 247 -21.75 0.81 9.84
N TYR A 248 -21.53 1.33 8.64
CA TYR A 248 -20.71 2.49 8.41
C TYR A 248 -21.56 3.72 8.09
N THR A 249 -21.32 4.81 8.83
CA THR A 249 -21.95 6.12 8.60
C THR A 249 -20.89 7.13 8.22
N ASN A 250 -21.09 7.80 7.08
CA ASN A 250 -20.20 8.89 6.65
C ASN A 250 -20.58 10.16 7.43
N LEU A 251 -19.65 10.63 8.24
CA LEU A 251 -19.81 11.83 9.08
C LEU A 251 -19.09 13.06 8.51
N TRP A 252 -18.51 12.96 7.33
CA TRP A 252 -17.82 14.06 6.68
C TRP A 252 -18.64 15.36 6.62
N PRO A 253 -19.93 15.35 6.29
CA PRO A 253 -20.75 16.57 6.28
C PRO A 253 -20.94 17.22 7.66
N LEU A 254 -20.70 16.48 8.74
CA LEU A 254 -20.87 16.94 10.13
C LEU A 254 -19.53 17.39 10.77
N MET A 255 -18.47 17.48 9.98
CA MET A 255 -17.18 18.01 10.46
C MET A 255 -17.30 19.49 10.79
N LEU A 256 -17.00 19.81 12.04
CA LEU A 256 -16.78 21.18 12.49
C LEU A 256 -15.31 21.55 12.31
N GLY A 257 -15.06 22.63 11.58
CA GLY A 257 -13.71 23.13 11.35
C GLY A 257 -13.16 22.85 9.95
N ARG A 258 -11.89 23.22 9.73
CA ARG A 258 -11.18 22.95 8.48
C ARG A 258 -10.72 21.50 8.46
N ARG A 259 -10.68 20.91 7.26
CA ARG A 259 -10.11 19.59 7.06
C ARG A 259 -8.67 19.55 7.55
N PRO A 260 -8.35 18.67 8.51
CA PRO A 260 -6.97 18.51 8.91
C PRO A 260 -6.18 17.85 7.78
N LYS A 261 -5.11 18.50 7.33
CA LYS A 261 -4.09 17.90 6.46
C LYS A 261 -2.88 17.65 7.36
N ILE A 262 -2.71 16.41 7.79
CA ILE A 262 -1.55 15.99 8.58
C ILE A 262 -0.79 14.97 7.76
N SER A 263 0.45 15.28 7.44
CA SER A 263 1.41 14.33 6.89
C SER A 263 2.45 13.97 7.95
N LEU A 264 2.95 12.74 7.87
CA LEU A 264 4.08 12.28 8.67
C LEU A 264 5.37 12.66 7.95
N GLU A 265 6.31 13.24 8.68
CA GLU A 265 7.63 13.52 8.15
C GLU A 265 8.41 12.20 7.97
N PRO A 266 9.09 12.03 6.82
CA PRO A 266 9.85 10.83 6.54
C PRO A 266 11.11 10.77 7.41
N GLU A 267 11.58 9.55 7.70
CA GLU A 267 12.84 9.25 8.40
C GLU A 267 13.04 10.01 9.72
N THR A 268 11.93 10.39 10.39
CA THR A 268 11.97 11.15 11.63
C THR A 268 11.06 10.56 12.71
N LEU A 269 11.23 11.08 13.94
CA LEU A 269 10.28 10.87 15.03
C LEU A 269 9.10 11.84 14.87
N ASN A 270 7.93 11.28 14.64
CA ASN A 270 6.67 12.03 14.57
C ASN A 270 5.96 12.00 15.92
N LYS A 271 5.43 13.15 16.34
CA LYS A 271 4.59 13.27 17.55
C LYS A 271 3.15 13.54 17.12
N PHE A 272 2.24 12.75 17.65
CA PHE A 272 0.81 12.90 17.40
C PHE A 272 0.05 13.03 18.72
N THR A 273 -0.86 14.00 18.79
CA THR A 273 -1.63 14.31 20.00
C THR A 273 -3.11 14.43 19.69
N VAL A 274 -3.92 13.78 20.51
CA VAL A 274 -5.38 13.88 20.51
C VAL A 274 -5.85 14.25 21.90
N THR A 275 -6.79 15.17 22.02
CA THR A 275 -7.38 15.56 23.29
C THR A 275 -8.80 15.08 23.42
N LEU A 276 -9.14 14.42 24.51
CA LEU A 276 -10.49 14.10 24.88
C LEU A 276 -11.13 15.34 25.49
N MET A 277 -12.22 15.82 24.88
CA MET A 277 -12.92 17.04 25.31
C MET A 277 -14.04 16.74 26.29
N GLU A 278 -14.80 15.70 26.03
CA GLU A 278 -15.98 15.35 26.78
C GLU A 278 -16.18 13.83 26.79
N TRP A 279 -16.72 13.30 27.87
CA TRP A 279 -17.18 11.92 27.94
C TRP A 279 -18.58 11.81 27.33
N THR A 280 -18.86 10.74 26.61
CA THR A 280 -20.20 10.48 26.05
C THR A 280 -21.22 10.16 27.17
N ASN A 281 -20.75 9.59 28.28
CA ASN A 281 -21.54 9.29 29.45
C ASN A 281 -20.77 9.71 30.71
N ASN A 282 -21.29 10.68 31.45
CA ASN A 282 -20.66 11.18 32.67
C ASN A 282 -20.59 10.16 33.83
N ASN A 283 -21.45 9.13 33.78
CA ASN A 283 -21.46 8.08 34.81
C ASN A 283 -20.43 6.96 34.54
N ASP A 284 -19.86 6.92 33.36
CA ASP A 284 -18.87 5.93 32.96
C ASP A 284 -17.77 6.60 32.11
N GLN A 285 -16.81 7.19 32.83
CA GLN A 285 -15.71 7.99 32.27
C GLN A 285 -14.56 7.08 31.83
N ARG A 286 -14.79 6.27 30.79
CA ARG A 286 -13.75 5.45 30.14
C ARG A 286 -13.98 5.36 28.64
N LEU A 287 -12.94 5.12 27.91
CA LEU A 287 -12.98 4.80 26.49
C LEU A 287 -13.10 3.28 26.28
N ASP A 288 -13.61 2.86 25.13
CA ASP A 288 -13.66 1.44 24.76
C ASP A 288 -12.24 0.88 24.51
N SER A 289 -11.31 1.72 24.07
CA SER A 289 -9.87 1.43 23.88
C SER A 289 -9.08 2.72 23.80
N ASP A 290 -7.76 2.65 23.68
CA ASP A 290 -6.95 3.81 23.35
C ASP A 290 -7.16 4.26 21.88
N PRO A 291 -7.11 5.58 21.60
CA PRO A 291 -6.99 6.07 20.24
C PRO A 291 -5.72 5.51 19.58
N ARG A 292 -5.78 5.29 18.26
CA ARG A 292 -4.61 4.79 17.53
C ARG A 292 -4.42 5.47 16.19
N ILE A 293 -3.15 5.67 15.82
CA ILE A 293 -2.75 6.15 14.51
C ILE A 293 -2.23 4.98 13.68
N VAL A 294 -2.64 4.93 12.43
CA VAL A 294 -2.30 3.83 11.52
C VAL A 294 -1.84 4.42 10.20
N TYR A 295 -0.73 3.96 9.69
CA TYR A 295 -0.23 4.35 8.38
C TYR A 295 0.46 3.17 7.69
N THR A 296 0.70 3.33 6.39
CA THR A 296 1.51 2.39 5.62
C THR A 296 2.74 3.15 5.17
N PRO A 297 3.95 2.75 5.59
CA PRO A 297 5.18 3.37 5.12
C PRO A 297 5.31 3.23 3.60
N GLU A 298 5.81 4.29 2.97
CA GLU A 298 6.06 4.32 1.53
C GLU A 298 7.53 4.61 1.25
N PHE A 299 8.08 3.96 0.23
CA PHE A 299 9.50 4.01 -0.07
C PHE A 299 9.75 4.29 -1.56
N MET A 300 10.75 5.11 -1.86
CA MET A 300 11.16 5.39 -3.24
C MET A 300 11.81 4.19 -3.91
N SER A 301 12.46 3.33 -3.11
CA SER A 301 13.18 2.14 -3.55
C SER A 301 12.60 0.87 -2.93
N TRP A 302 12.87 -0.26 -3.56
CA TRP A 302 12.53 -1.60 -3.05
C TRP A 302 13.58 -2.15 -2.05
N VAL A 303 14.70 -1.43 -1.89
CA VAL A 303 15.82 -1.73 -0.97
C VAL A 303 15.82 -0.72 0.16
#